data_523d0b203d5c46b8881009b85dab5eb8
#
_entry.id   523d0b203d5c46b8881009b85dab5eb8
#
_cell.length_a   1.000
_cell.length_b   1.000
_cell.length_c   1.000
_cell.angle_alpha   90.00
_cell.angle_beta   90.00
_cell.angle_gamma   90.00
#
_symmetry.space_group_name_H-M   'P 1'
#
loop_
_entity.id
_entity.type
_entity.pdbx_description
1 polymer ?
#
loop_
_entity_poly.entity_id
_entity_poly.type
_entity_poly.pdbx_seq_one_letter_code
_entity_poly.pdbx_strand_id
1 'polypeptide(L)'
;IVINAKDKNGAKAVYRQINEWFREGIIKKDDLSDVAYSEGNITIYGCGCDDGVEIILGKEDYTSRLKKAVAVLQDAKQRGFLIKCIDARFEKGAIIKERQG
;
A
#
# COMPACT_ATOMS: atom_id res chain seq x y z
N ILE A 1 2.06 -12.70 -5.37
CA ILE A 1 2.42 -11.26 -5.39
C ILE A 1 3.35 -11.00 -6.54
N VAL A 2 3.04 -9.99 -7.32
CA VAL A 2 3.90 -9.55 -8.41
C VAL A 2 4.68 -8.32 -7.94
N ILE A 3 6.02 -8.38 -8.02
CA ILE A 3 6.88 -7.26 -7.67
C ILE A 3 7.47 -6.71 -8.96
N ASN A 4 7.11 -5.48 -9.29
CA ASN A 4 7.62 -4.77 -10.45
C ASN A 4 8.77 -3.86 -10.01
N ALA A 5 10.01 -4.28 -10.25
CA ALA A 5 11.20 -3.50 -9.93
C ALA A 5 12.21 -3.62 -11.06
N LYS A 6 12.88 -2.52 -11.38
CA LYS A 6 13.84 -2.49 -12.48
C LYS A 6 15.16 -3.20 -12.17
N ASP A 7 15.50 -3.36 -10.91
CA ASP A 7 16.75 -4.01 -10.54
C ASP A 7 16.53 -5.07 -9.45
N LYS A 8 17.41 -6.09 -9.46
CA LYS A 8 17.29 -7.23 -8.56
C LYS A 8 17.49 -6.87 -7.09
N ASN A 9 18.35 -5.92 -6.80
CA ASN A 9 18.60 -5.50 -5.41
C ASN A 9 17.39 -4.77 -4.84
N GLY A 10 16.76 -3.93 -5.63
CA GLY A 10 15.52 -3.27 -5.26
C GLY A 10 14.41 -4.28 -5.00
N ALA A 11 14.26 -5.26 -5.87
CA ALA A 11 13.25 -6.31 -5.73
C ALA A 11 13.44 -7.09 -4.44
N LYS A 12 14.69 -7.45 -4.08
CA LYS A 12 14.98 -8.17 -2.84
C LYS A 12 14.65 -7.34 -1.60
N ALA A 13 14.99 -6.06 -1.62
CA ALA A 13 14.71 -5.16 -0.49
C ALA A 13 13.20 -5.03 -0.26
N VAL A 14 12.45 -4.86 -1.34
CA VAL A 14 10.98 -4.78 -1.29
C VAL A 14 10.38 -6.09 -0.79
N TYR A 15 10.88 -7.22 -1.26
CA TYR A 15 10.41 -8.54 -0.83
C TYR A 15 10.58 -8.74 0.67
N ARG A 16 11.74 -8.36 1.22
CA ARG A 16 11.99 -8.43 2.66
C ARG A 16 11.01 -7.55 3.44
N GLN A 17 10.79 -6.34 2.96
CA GLN A 17 9.88 -5.40 3.60
C GLN A 17 8.45 -5.95 3.63
N ILE A 18 7.99 -6.51 2.53
CA ILE A 18 6.66 -7.10 2.42
C ILE A 18 6.51 -8.29 3.39
N ASN A 19 7.50 -9.15 3.46
CA ASN A 19 7.47 -10.29 4.38
C ASN A 19 7.41 -9.85 5.84
N GLU A 20 8.08 -8.76 6.20
CA GLU A 20 7.96 -8.19 7.54
C GLU A 20 6.54 -7.71 7.81
N TRP A 21 5.92 -7.04 6.85
CA TRP A 21 4.54 -6.57 7.01
C TRP A 21 3.57 -7.73 7.22
N PHE A 22 3.75 -8.83 6.50
CA PHE A 22 2.93 -10.05 6.69
C PHE A 22 3.16 -10.64 8.09
N ARG A 23 4.41 -10.74 8.50
CA ARG A 23 4.78 -11.31 9.80
C ARG A 23 4.24 -10.47 10.95
N GLU A 24 4.28 -9.16 10.82
CA GLU A 24 3.76 -8.23 11.83
C GLU A 24 2.24 -8.08 11.79
N GLY A 25 1.59 -8.65 10.79
CA GLY A 25 0.13 -8.57 10.66
C GLY A 25 -0.39 -7.22 10.21
N ILE A 26 0.46 -6.37 9.64
CA ILE A 26 0.04 -5.05 9.16
C ILE A 26 -0.85 -5.20 7.93
N ILE A 27 -0.52 -6.14 7.07
CA ILE A 27 -1.28 -6.45 5.87
C ILE A 27 -1.28 -7.97 5.67
N LYS A 28 -2.37 -8.51 5.15
CA LYS A 28 -2.49 -9.94 4.87
C LYS A 28 -2.05 -10.26 3.46
N LYS A 29 -1.52 -11.46 3.24
CA LYS A 29 -1.09 -11.91 1.91
C LYS A 29 -2.20 -11.79 0.87
N ASP A 30 -3.42 -12.15 1.25
CA ASP A 30 -4.56 -12.13 0.34
C ASP A 30 -5.01 -10.73 -0.05
N ASP A 31 -4.61 -9.73 0.74
CA ASP A 31 -4.97 -8.34 0.49
C ASP A 31 -3.99 -7.62 -0.45
N LEU A 32 -2.84 -8.24 -0.73
CA LEU A 32 -1.81 -7.62 -1.55
C LEU A 32 -1.68 -8.36 -2.89
N SER A 33 -1.88 -7.67 -3.99
CA SER A 33 -1.74 -8.27 -5.32
C SER A 33 -0.42 -7.89 -6.00
N ASP A 34 -0.11 -6.62 -6.05
CA ASP A 34 1.07 -6.12 -6.77
C ASP A 34 1.82 -5.08 -5.95
N VAL A 35 3.12 -4.97 -6.19
CA VAL A 35 3.96 -3.93 -5.63
C VAL A 35 4.82 -3.35 -6.73
N ALA A 36 4.84 -2.03 -6.86
CA ALA A 36 5.71 -1.33 -7.78
C ALA A 36 6.81 -0.62 -7.00
N TYR A 37 8.06 -0.80 -7.42
CA TYR A 37 9.23 -0.16 -6.84
C TYR A 37 10.02 0.53 -7.93
N SER A 38 10.33 1.80 -7.73
CA SER A 38 11.14 2.57 -8.67
C SER A 38 11.88 3.66 -7.92
N GLU A 39 13.21 3.61 -7.92
CA GLU A 39 14.06 4.64 -7.31
C GLU A 39 13.68 4.97 -5.86
N GLY A 40 13.42 3.94 -5.08
CA GLY A 40 13.02 4.08 -3.67
C GLY A 40 11.53 4.27 -3.44
N ASN A 41 10.75 4.58 -4.47
CA ASN A 41 9.30 4.73 -4.34
C ASN A 41 8.61 3.38 -4.32
N ILE A 42 7.78 3.16 -3.30
CA ILE A 42 6.94 1.97 -3.19
C ILE A 42 5.47 2.38 -3.35
N THR A 43 4.77 1.68 -4.23
CA THR A 43 3.32 1.75 -4.38
C THR A 43 2.78 0.34 -4.32
N ILE A 44 1.74 0.12 -3.52
CA ILE A 44 1.12 -1.20 -3.40
C ILE A 44 -0.30 -1.18 -3.94
N TYR A 45 -0.76 -2.34 -4.40
CA TYR A 45 -2.09 -2.51 -4.99
C TYR A 45 -2.78 -3.72 -4.36
N GLY A 46 -4.07 -3.61 -4.16
CA GLY A 46 -4.89 -4.67 -3.58
C GLY A 46 -5.69 -4.18 -2.38
N CYS A 47 -5.27 -4.56 -1.18
CA CYS A 47 -5.82 -4.08 0.09
C CYS A 47 -7.31 -4.29 0.29
N GLY A 48 -7.78 -5.50 -0.06
CA GLY A 48 -9.07 -5.98 0.39
C GLY A 48 -10.29 -5.45 -0.32
N CYS A 49 -10.15 -4.99 -1.55
CA CYS A 49 -11.25 -4.61 -2.40
C CYS A 49 -11.25 -5.45 -3.68
N ASP A 50 -12.42 -5.81 -4.19
CA ASP A 50 -12.54 -6.57 -5.43
C ASP A 50 -11.87 -5.86 -6.61
N ASP A 51 -11.91 -4.54 -6.60
CA ASP A 51 -11.32 -3.72 -7.67
C ASP A 51 -9.91 -3.22 -7.34
N GLY A 52 -9.43 -3.52 -6.14
CA GLY A 52 -8.11 -3.10 -5.69
C GLY A 52 -8.04 -1.63 -5.27
N VAL A 53 -7.12 -1.34 -4.37
CA VAL A 53 -6.82 0.03 -3.94
C VAL A 53 -5.35 0.27 -4.17
N GLU A 54 -5.01 1.42 -4.73
CA GLU A 54 -3.62 1.85 -4.88
C GLU A 54 -3.21 2.63 -3.63
N ILE A 55 -2.11 2.21 -3.00
CA ILE A 55 -1.55 2.93 -1.85
C ILE A 55 -0.14 3.38 -2.20
N ILE A 56 0.08 4.69 -2.19
CA ILE A 56 1.36 5.30 -2.52
C ILE A 56 2.12 5.59 -1.23
N LEU A 57 3.23 4.89 -1.01
CA LEU A 57 4.06 5.04 0.19
C LEU A 57 5.24 5.99 0.00
N GLY A 58 5.70 6.17 -1.23
CA GLY A 58 6.82 7.04 -1.52
C GLY A 58 8.16 6.41 -1.22
N LYS A 59 9.13 7.21 -0.75
CA LYS A 59 10.54 6.82 -0.64
C LYS A 59 11.02 6.50 0.77
N GLU A 60 10.23 6.78 1.79
CA GLU A 60 10.67 6.63 3.18
C GLU A 60 9.50 6.29 4.09
N ASP A 61 9.81 5.84 5.31
CA ASP A 61 8.81 5.56 6.35
C ASP A 61 7.69 4.62 5.89
N TYR A 62 8.03 3.63 5.09
CA TYR A 62 7.07 2.73 4.44
C TYR A 62 6.10 2.10 5.43
N THR A 63 6.61 1.53 6.51
CA THR A 63 5.79 0.82 7.48
C THR A 63 4.82 1.76 8.19
N SER A 64 5.29 2.92 8.62
CA SER A 64 4.47 3.93 9.29
C SER A 64 3.37 4.44 8.35
N ARG A 65 3.74 4.71 7.10
CA ARG A 65 2.80 5.18 6.08
C ARG A 65 1.77 4.11 5.72
N LEU A 66 2.20 2.84 5.66
CA LEU A 66 1.29 1.73 5.40
C LEU A 66 0.27 1.56 6.53
N LYS A 67 0.71 1.62 7.78
CA LYS A 67 -0.20 1.55 8.94
C LYS A 67 -1.25 2.65 8.89
N LYS A 68 -0.83 3.87 8.57
CA LYS A 68 -1.73 5.00 8.41
C LYS A 68 -2.74 4.76 7.28
N ALA A 69 -2.26 4.30 6.13
CA ALA A 69 -3.13 4.03 4.98
C ALA A 69 -4.15 2.93 5.27
N VAL A 70 -3.73 1.86 5.94
CA VAL A 70 -4.64 0.77 6.32
C VAL A 70 -5.72 1.28 7.27
N ALA A 71 -5.36 2.11 8.24
CA ALA A 71 -6.33 2.69 9.18
C ALA A 71 -7.34 3.58 8.44
N VAL A 72 -6.87 4.40 7.52
CA VAL A 72 -7.72 5.26 6.69
C VAL A 72 -8.67 4.42 5.84
N LEU A 73 -8.17 3.33 5.24
CA LEU A 73 -8.96 2.44 4.41
C LEU A 73 -10.08 1.77 5.22
N GLN A 74 -9.76 1.29 6.43
CA GLN A 74 -10.74 0.65 7.29
C GLN A 74 -11.82 1.63 7.73
N ASP A 75 -11.43 2.85 8.10
CA ASP A 75 -12.38 3.90 8.48
C ASP A 75 -13.32 4.23 7.30
N ALA A 76 -12.77 4.37 6.11
CA ALA A 76 -13.55 4.67 4.92
C ALA A 76 -14.55 3.55 4.60
N LYS A 77 -14.14 2.29 4.75
CA LYS A 77 -15.03 1.15 4.54
C LYS A 77 -16.20 1.17 5.52
N GLN A 78 -15.95 1.48 6.77
CA GLN A 78 -17.00 1.56 7.79
C GLN A 78 -18.00 2.67 7.47
N ARG A 79 -17.55 3.73 6.82
CA ARG A 79 -18.39 4.86 6.41
C ARG A 79 -19.06 4.66 5.06
N GLY A 80 -18.76 3.55 4.38
CA GLY A 80 -19.36 3.25 3.08
C GLY A 80 -18.70 3.94 1.89
N PHE A 81 -17.50 4.49 2.08
CA PHE A 81 -16.76 5.12 0.98
C PHE A 81 -16.03 4.07 0.14
N LEU A 82 -16.10 4.22 -1.18
CA LEU A 82 -15.34 3.39 -2.12
C LEU A 82 -14.06 4.12 -2.47
N ILE A 83 -12.93 3.58 -2.03
CA ILE A 83 -11.63 4.21 -2.24
C ILE A 83 -10.94 3.61 -3.46
N LYS A 84 -10.40 4.47 -4.31
CA LYS A 84 -9.58 4.11 -5.47
C LYS A 84 -8.09 4.20 -5.14
N CYS A 85 -7.69 5.24 -4.43
CA CYS A 85 -6.29 5.53 -4.18
C CYS A 85 -6.11 6.23 -2.82
N ILE A 86 -5.04 5.86 -2.11
CA ILE A 86 -4.62 6.55 -0.90
C ILE A 86 -3.17 7.00 -1.11
N ASP A 87 -2.93 8.30 -1.08
CA ASP A 87 -1.59 8.84 -1.11
C ASP A 87 -1.15 9.10 0.33
N ALA A 88 -0.27 8.24 0.85
CA ALA A 88 0.19 8.27 2.23
C ALA A 88 1.59 8.89 2.38
N ARG A 89 2.07 9.63 1.38
CA ARG A 89 3.42 10.22 1.38
C ARG A 89 3.60 11.38 2.33
N PHE A 90 2.56 11.79 3.04
CA PHE A 90 2.58 12.95 3.92
C PHE A 90 2.88 12.53 5.35
N GLU A 91 3.54 13.41 6.09
CA GLU A 91 3.88 13.16 7.49
C GLU A 91 2.61 13.01 8.34
N LYS A 92 1.62 13.83 8.09
CA LYS A 92 0.32 13.76 8.79
C LYS A 92 -0.80 13.64 7.79
N GLY A 93 -1.68 12.66 8.02
CA GLY A 93 -2.84 12.45 7.18
C GLY A 93 -2.52 11.75 5.86
N ALA A 94 -3.49 11.71 4.99
CA ALA A 94 -3.38 11.10 3.66
C ALA A 94 -4.40 11.74 2.73
N ILE A 95 -4.10 11.74 1.43
CA ILE A 95 -5.05 12.18 0.42
C ILE A 95 -5.76 10.96 -0.12
N ILE A 96 -7.08 10.99 -0.09
CA ILE A 96 -7.94 9.90 -0.55
C ILE A 96 -8.60 10.30 -1.86
N LYS A 97 -8.56 9.39 -2.84
CA LYS A 97 -9.36 9.53 -4.05
C LYS A 97 -10.44 8.47 -4.02
N GLU A 98 -11.69 8.90 -4.14
CA GLU A 98 -12.83 8.00 -4.15
C GLU A 98 -13.04 7.43 -5.55
N ARG A 99 -13.57 6.21 -5.59
CA ARG A 99 -13.99 5.58 -6.83
C ARG A 99 -15.34 6.15 -7.21
N GLN A 100 -15.43 6.65 -8.44
CA GLN A 100 -16.71 7.10 -9.00
C GLN A 100 -17.42 5.90 -9.61
N GLY A 101 -18.67 5.70 -9.21
CA GLY A 101 -19.34 4.55 -9.78
C GLY A 101 -20.79 4.53 -9.53
#